data_314813002ed033b49396085665fd1343
#
_entry.id   314813002ed033b49396085665fd1343
#
_cell.length_a   1.000
_cell.length_b   1.000
_cell.length_c   1.000
_cell.angle_alpha   90.00
_cell.angle_beta   90.00
_cell.angle_gamma   90.00
#
_symmetry.space_group_name_H-M   'P 1'
#
loop_
_entity.id
_entity.type
_entity.pdbx_description
1 polymer ?
#
loop_
_entity_poly.entity_id
_entity_poly.type
_entity_poly.pdbx_seq_one_letter_code
_entity_poly.pdbx_strand_id
1 'polypeptide(L)'
;MKFSSKILKCQLSPVRKFNPCADQAVAAGRTIYHLNIGQPDVKTPESFYQAVREFREPTLEYAPASGLPAYIDAVRGYYAKLGVKLEREDILATSGGGEALEFIMACILDDGDELLVPEPFYANYNTFTFMSGGVIHPIPTSADNGYRFADRKLIESQINERTRAILVTNPGNPTGLVLTHEEMRVIADVVKEHDLFLVADEVYREFIYDDEPMGTFCEMEDIKDHVIVVDSISKRFSACGARIGSIISRNREFMAEAMKLCQGRLCTATLDQAGAAAMYEHVQPSYFKEVRDEYKKRRDAVVEELNKIPGTKFHTPDGAFYMMVTLPVDDVEKLQYFLLEEFEDNGDTVMYAPGSG
;
A
#
# COMPACT_ATOMS: atom_id res chain seq x y z
N MET A 1 -22.71 -11.10 -26.21
CA MET A 1 -22.52 -10.66 -24.81
C MET A 1 -21.65 -9.41 -24.81
N LYS A 2 -21.87 -8.45 -23.90
CA LYS A 2 -21.12 -7.19 -23.82
C LYS A 2 -20.64 -7.02 -22.38
N PHE A 3 -19.34 -6.75 -22.21
CA PHE A 3 -18.77 -6.43 -20.90
C PHE A 3 -19.01 -4.96 -20.52
N SER A 4 -18.92 -4.66 -19.23
CA SER A 4 -18.94 -3.29 -18.71
C SER A 4 -17.78 -2.48 -19.27
N SER A 5 -18.04 -1.20 -19.63
CA SER A 5 -16.98 -0.29 -20.07
C SER A 5 -15.94 -0.02 -18.98
N LYS A 6 -16.32 -0.14 -17.70
CA LYS A 6 -15.40 0.04 -16.57
C LYS A 6 -14.35 -1.07 -16.55
N ILE A 7 -14.76 -2.36 -16.64
CA ILE A 7 -13.79 -3.47 -16.64
C ILE A 7 -12.89 -3.48 -17.89
N LEU A 8 -13.38 -2.98 -19.01
CA LEU A 8 -12.59 -2.90 -20.25
C LEU A 8 -11.46 -1.85 -20.18
N LYS A 9 -11.52 -0.91 -19.24
CA LYS A 9 -10.45 0.05 -18.96
C LYS A 9 -9.36 -0.54 -18.04
N CYS A 10 -9.70 -1.57 -17.23
CA CYS A 10 -8.76 -2.20 -16.34
C CYS A 10 -7.74 -3.02 -17.12
N GLN A 11 -6.49 -2.96 -16.71
CA GLN A 11 -5.39 -3.71 -17.31
C GLN A 11 -5.02 -4.91 -16.43
N LEU A 12 -4.48 -5.94 -17.05
CA LEU A 12 -3.81 -7.02 -16.30
C LEU A 12 -2.54 -6.45 -15.64
N SER A 13 -2.13 -7.08 -14.54
CA SER A 13 -0.90 -6.68 -13.86
C SER A 13 0.30 -6.67 -14.81
N PRO A 14 0.98 -5.53 -15.00
CA PRO A 14 2.11 -5.42 -15.93
C PRO A 14 3.29 -6.30 -15.53
N VAL A 15 3.44 -6.60 -14.24
CA VAL A 15 4.48 -7.48 -13.71
C VAL A 15 4.21 -8.95 -14.04
N ARG A 16 2.95 -9.37 -13.97
CA ARG A 16 2.59 -10.80 -14.15
C ARG A 16 2.72 -11.29 -15.60
N LYS A 17 2.83 -10.40 -16.58
CA LYS A 17 3.02 -10.78 -18.00
C LYS A 17 4.32 -11.57 -18.23
N PHE A 18 5.31 -11.44 -17.34
CA PHE A 18 6.59 -12.15 -17.42
C PHE A 18 6.57 -13.54 -16.77
N ASN A 19 5.50 -13.90 -16.03
CA ASN A 19 5.42 -15.21 -15.37
C ASN A 19 5.64 -16.40 -16.33
N PRO A 20 5.09 -16.45 -17.56
CA PRO A 20 5.34 -17.56 -18.47
C PRO A 20 6.83 -17.73 -18.82
N CYS A 21 7.58 -16.64 -18.99
CA CYS A 21 9.03 -16.70 -19.24
C CYS A 21 9.80 -17.15 -17.99
N ALA A 22 9.39 -16.68 -16.81
CA ALA A 22 9.95 -17.10 -15.54
C ALA A 22 9.73 -18.62 -15.31
N ASP A 23 8.51 -19.12 -15.56
CA ASP A 23 8.20 -20.56 -15.44
C ASP A 23 9.07 -21.39 -16.38
N GLN A 24 9.32 -20.92 -17.61
CA GLN A 24 10.20 -21.59 -18.56
C GLN A 24 11.66 -21.58 -18.11
N ALA A 25 12.15 -20.47 -17.55
CA ALA A 25 13.50 -20.36 -17.01
C ALA A 25 13.72 -21.37 -15.86
N VAL A 26 12.75 -21.45 -14.94
CA VAL A 26 12.78 -22.45 -13.85
C VAL A 26 12.74 -23.89 -14.40
N ALA A 27 11.88 -24.16 -15.38
CA ALA A 27 11.81 -25.49 -16.03
C ALA A 27 13.13 -25.88 -16.76
N ALA A 28 13.88 -24.85 -17.22
CA ALA A 28 15.22 -25.04 -17.79
C ALA A 28 16.32 -25.22 -16.72
N GLY A 29 15.98 -25.19 -15.43
CA GLY A 29 16.90 -25.38 -14.31
C GLY A 29 17.58 -24.13 -13.81
N ARG A 30 17.11 -22.91 -14.21
CA ARG A 30 17.66 -21.65 -13.72
C ARG A 30 17.04 -21.28 -12.36
N THR A 31 17.84 -20.67 -11.51
CA THR A 31 17.37 -20.03 -10.27
C THR A 31 17.03 -18.57 -10.58
N ILE A 32 15.84 -18.11 -10.18
CA ILE A 32 15.43 -16.72 -10.38
C ILE A 32 15.46 -15.97 -9.04
N TYR A 33 16.23 -14.87 -8.97
CA TYR A 33 16.17 -13.92 -7.88
C TYR A 33 15.05 -12.91 -8.14
N HIS A 34 13.99 -13.00 -7.32
CA HIS A 34 12.79 -12.20 -7.49
C HIS A 34 12.92 -10.82 -6.81
N LEU A 35 13.10 -9.76 -7.60
CA LEU A 35 13.04 -8.36 -7.16
C LEU A 35 11.69 -7.70 -7.53
N ASN A 36 10.74 -8.47 -8.05
CA ASN A 36 9.44 -8.02 -8.54
C ASN A 36 8.29 -8.28 -7.55
N ILE A 37 8.55 -8.91 -6.40
CA ILE A 37 7.52 -9.35 -5.45
C ILE A 37 7.38 -8.35 -4.32
N GLY A 38 6.23 -7.65 -4.26
CA GLY A 38 5.87 -6.72 -3.19
C GLY A 38 5.29 -7.40 -1.95
N GLN A 39 5.85 -8.53 -1.52
CA GLN A 39 5.42 -9.28 -0.34
C GLN A 39 6.60 -9.46 0.61
N PRO A 40 6.48 -9.07 1.90
CA PRO A 40 7.52 -9.34 2.87
C PRO A 40 7.64 -10.85 3.12
N ASP A 41 8.88 -11.30 3.33
CA ASP A 41 9.26 -12.70 3.53
C ASP A 41 9.79 -13.00 4.94
N VAL A 42 9.76 -12.02 5.82
CA VAL A 42 10.02 -12.20 7.25
C VAL A 42 8.88 -13.02 7.86
N LYS A 43 9.19 -13.85 8.85
CA LYS A 43 8.19 -14.75 9.44
C LYS A 43 7.00 -14.00 10.01
N THR A 44 5.79 -14.45 9.65
CA THR A 44 4.55 -14.01 10.33
C THR A 44 4.63 -14.37 11.81
N PRO A 45 4.25 -13.48 12.74
CA PRO A 45 4.29 -13.75 14.17
C PRO A 45 3.48 -15.00 14.56
N GLU A 46 4.05 -15.82 15.44
CA GLU A 46 3.42 -17.07 15.91
C GLU A 46 2.08 -16.83 16.61
N SER A 47 1.89 -15.66 17.21
CA SER A 47 0.63 -15.28 17.86
C SER A 47 -0.58 -15.37 16.92
N PHE A 48 -0.40 -15.10 15.61
CA PHE A 48 -1.45 -15.30 14.61
C PHE A 48 -1.90 -16.78 14.57
N TYR A 49 -0.94 -17.66 14.35
CA TYR A 49 -1.23 -19.10 14.22
C TYR A 49 -1.75 -19.71 15.52
N GLN A 50 -1.25 -19.24 16.66
CA GLN A 50 -1.73 -19.69 17.96
C GLN A 50 -3.19 -19.30 18.17
N ALA A 51 -3.57 -18.04 17.92
CA ALA A 51 -4.95 -17.59 18.05
C ALA A 51 -5.91 -18.40 17.15
N VAL A 52 -5.51 -18.69 15.91
CA VAL A 52 -6.30 -19.53 15.00
C VAL A 52 -6.43 -20.98 15.50
N ARG A 53 -5.34 -21.57 16.01
CA ARG A 53 -5.37 -22.94 16.58
C ARG A 53 -6.22 -23.04 17.84
N GLU A 54 -6.26 -21.98 18.63
CA GLU A 54 -6.98 -21.94 19.92
C GLU A 54 -8.44 -21.47 19.78
N PHE A 55 -8.85 -21.04 18.61
CA PHE A 55 -10.24 -20.67 18.35
C PHE A 55 -11.15 -21.89 18.55
N ARG A 56 -12.13 -21.79 19.47
CA ARG A 56 -12.98 -22.92 19.91
C ARG A 56 -14.46 -22.60 19.96
N GLU A 57 -14.87 -21.55 19.25
CA GLU A 57 -16.30 -21.28 19.14
C GLU A 57 -17.03 -22.49 18.49
N PRO A 58 -18.15 -22.95 19.04
CA PRO A 58 -18.86 -24.14 18.54
C PRO A 58 -19.40 -23.96 17.12
N THR A 59 -19.65 -22.72 16.72
CA THR A 59 -20.05 -22.32 15.36
C THR A 59 -19.17 -21.19 14.88
N LEU A 60 -18.65 -21.30 13.66
CA LEU A 60 -17.93 -20.22 13.01
C LEU A 60 -18.95 -19.23 12.40
N GLU A 61 -19.42 -18.32 13.23
CA GLU A 61 -20.44 -17.35 12.88
C GLU A 61 -19.85 -16.18 12.06
N TYR A 62 -20.74 -15.43 11.41
CA TYR A 62 -20.38 -14.16 10.81
C TYR A 62 -19.90 -13.19 11.89
N ALA A 63 -18.74 -12.58 11.68
CA ALA A 63 -18.34 -11.43 12.47
C ALA A 63 -19.27 -10.23 12.20
N PRO A 64 -19.33 -9.23 13.09
CA PRO A 64 -19.98 -7.97 12.77
C PRO A 64 -19.44 -7.36 11.46
N ALA A 65 -20.31 -6.70 10.71
CA ALA A 65 -19.92 -6.09 9.43
C ALA A 65 -18.77 -5.07 9.58
N SER A 66 -18.71 -4.38 10.72
CA SER A 66 -17.61 -3.46 11.07
C SER A 66 -16.31 -4.17 11.42
N GLY A 67 -16.34 -5.43 11.80
CA GLY A 67 -15.22 -6.23 12.28
C GLY A 67 -15.42 -6.79 13.70
N LEU A 68 -14.60 -7.78 14.08
CA LEU A 68 -14.59 -8.30 15.43
C LEU A 68 -14.18 -7.21 16.43
N PRO A 69 -14.89 -7.08 17.58
CA PRO A 69 -14.53 -6.13 18.61
C PRO A 69 -13.05 -6.24 19.06
N ALA A 70 -12.54 -7.46 19.21
CA ALA A 70 -11.16 -7.71 19.56
C ALA A 70 -10.17 -7.12 18.53
N TYR A 71 -10.44 -7.30 17.22
CA TYR A 71 -9.62 -6.72 16.17
C TYR A 71 -9.67 -5.19 16.17
N ILE A 72 -10.88 -4.63 16.26
CA ILE A 72 -11.08 -3.17 16.29
C ILE A 72 -10.35 -2.54 17.50
N ASP A 73 -10.50 -3.14 18.70
CA ASP A 73 -9.81 -2.66 19.91
C ASP A 73 -8.28 -2.79 19.81
N ALA A 74 -7.78 -3.85 19.18
CA ALA A 74 -6.35 -4.04 18.94
C ALA A 74 -5.78 -2.98 17.99
N VAL A 75 -6.49 -2.63 16.91
CA VAL A 75 -6.13 -1.52 16.01
C VAL A 75 -6.15 -0.19 16.77
N ARG A 76 -7.20 0.08 17.56
CA ARG A 76 -7.28 1.27 18.42
C ARG A 76 -6.08 1.37 19.37
N GLY A 77 -5.71 0.25 20.00
CA GLY A 77 -4.56 0.17 20.89
C GLY A 77 -3.24 0.46 20.18
N TYR A 78 -3.12 0.06 18.92
CA TYR A 78 -1.95 0.40 18.11
C TYR A 78 -1.88 1.91 17.80
N TYR A 79 -2.96 2.51 17.32
CA TYR A 79 -3.00 3.94 17.04
C TYR A 79 -2.86 4.82 18.28
N ALA A 80 -3.34 4.35 19.45
CA ALA A 80 -3.12 5.04 20.72
C ALA A 80 -1.63 5.15 21.08
N LYS A 81 -0.80 4.16 20.73
CA LYS A 81 0.67 4.23 20.90
C LYS A 81 1.33 5.27 19.98
N LEU A 82 0.66 5.62 18.87
CA LEU A 82 1.05 6.70 17.96
C LEU A 82 0.50 8.08 18.40
N GLY A 83 -0.17 8.15 19.55
CA GLY A 83 -0.79 9.39 20.04
C GLY A 83 -2.17 9.71 19.45
N VAL A 84 -2.73 8.81 18.62
CA VAL A 84 -4.03 9.01 17.98
C VAL A 84 -5.13 8.32 18.78
N LYS A 85 -6.11 9.08 19.24
CA LYS A 85 -7.29 8.54 19.91
C LYS A 85 -8.40 8.25 18.91
N LEU A 86 -8.75 6.98 18.78
CA LEU A 86 -9.84 6.48 17.92
C LEU A 86 -10.96 5.87 18.77
N GLU A 87 -12.19 6.03 18.31
CA GLU A 87 -13.33 5.26 18.81
C GLU A 87 -13.55 4.01 17.94
N ARG A 88 -14.37 3.06 18.37
CA ARG A 88 -14.64 1.84 17.59
C ARG A 88 -15.28 2.16 16.24
N GLU A 89 -16.11 3.17 16.21
CA GLU A 89 -16.84 3.65 15.03
C GLU A 89 -15.94 4.33 13.98
N ASP A 90 -14.69 4.65 14.35
CA ASP A 90 -13.69 5.19 13.44
C ASP A 90 -12.98 4.11 12.61
N ILE A 91 -13.28 2.84 12.83
CA ILE A 91 -12.57 1.71 12.21
C ILE A 91 -13.55 0.71 11.59
N LEU A 92 -13.29 0.34 10.33
CA LEU A 92 -13.98 -0.74 9.64
C LEU A 92 -12.97 -1.78 9.17
N ALA A 93 -13.16 -3.03 9.56
CA ALA A 93 -12.34 -4.13 9.08
C ALA A 93 -12.63 -4.43 7.60
N THR A 94 -11.57 -4.67 6.82
CA THR A 94 -11.64 -4.98 5.39
C THR A 94 -10.83 -6.22 5.04
N SER A 95 -11.13 -6.82 3.88
CA SER A 95 -10.37 -7.97 3.34
C SER A 95 -9.03 -7.53 2.76
N GLY A 96 -8.19 -6.89 3.60
CA GLY A 96 -6.93 -6.25 3.26
C GLY A 96 -7.11 -4.82 2.73
N GLY A 97 -5.98 -4.13 2.51
CA GLY A 97 -5.99 -2.76 1.99
C GLY A 97 -6.65 -2.61 0.62
N GLY A 98 -6.69 -3.67 -0.20
CA GLY A 98 -7.35 -3.64 -1.51
C GLY A 98 -8.86 -3.40 -1.40
N GLU A 99 -9.58 -4.12 -0.53
CA GLU A 99 -11.01 -3.88 -0.30
C GLU A 99 -11.24 -2.51 0.35
N ALA A 100 -10.32 -2.07 1.25
CA ALA A 100 -10.41 -0.73 1.81
C ALA A 100 -10.40 0.34 0.72
N LEU A 101 -9.45 0.26 -0.21
CA LEU A 101 -9.35 1.18 -1.36
C LEU A 101 -10.58 1.11 -2.26
N GLU A 102 -11.06 -0.09 -2.59
CA GLU A 102 -12.26 -0.28 -3.40
C GLU A 102 -13.48 0.39 -2.74
N PHE A 103 -13.69 0.18 -1.46
CA PHE A 103 -14.81 0.78 -0.73
C PHE A 103 -14.68 2.30 -0.63
N ILE A 104 -13.48 2.82 -0.37
CA ILE A 104 -13.22 4.26 -0.35
C ILE A 104 -13.58 4.87 -1.70
N MET A 105 -13.02 4.34 -2.81
CA MET A 105 -13.29 4.88 -4.14
C MET A 105 -14.78 4.82 -4.50
N ALA A 106 -15.46 3.74 -4.13
CA ALA A 106 -16.90 3.60 -4.35
C ALA A 106 -17.75 4.60 -3.54
N CYS A 107 -17.24 5.08 -2.39
CA CYS A 107 -17.93 6.08 -1.57
C CYS A 107 -17.73 7.52 -2.03
N ILE A 108 -16.57 7.84 -2.63
CA ILE A 108 -16.16 9.23 -2.86
C ILE A 108 -16.07 9.63 -4.35
N LEU A 109 -16.19 8.69 -5.29
CA LEU A 109 -16.07 8.95 -6.72
C LEU A 109 -17.33 8.60 -7.49
N ASP A 110 -17.81 9.55 -8.27
CA ASP A 110 -18.79 9.36 -9.34
C ASP A 110 -18.11 9.20 -10.70
N ASP A 111 -18.93 8.92 -11.75
CA ASP A 111 -18.42 8.78 -13.12
C ASP A 111 -17.77 10.08 -13.61
N GLY A 112 -16.46 10.02 -13.84
CA GLY A 112 -15.64 11.13 -14.34
C GLY A 112 -15.02 12.01 -13.27
N ASP A 113 -15.23 11.71 -11.99
CA ASP A 113 -14.51 12.36 -10.88
C ASP A 113 -13.02 11.99 -10.90
N GLU A 114 -12.19 12.90 -10.42
CA GLU A 114 -10.74 12.76 -10.47
C GLU A 114 -10.13 12.51 -9.09
N LEU A 115 -9.24 11.53 -9.05
CA LEU A 115 -8.36 11.21 -7.93
C LEU A 115 -6.95 11.66 -8.27
N LEU A 116 -6.41 12.63 -7.53
CA LEU A 116 -5.01 13.04 -7.66
C LEU A 116 -4.09 12.03 -6.98
N VAL A 117 -3.07 11.55 -7.69
CA VAL A 117 -2.10 10.57 -7.17
C VAL A 117 -0.69 10.95 -7.64
N PRO A 118 0.30 11.10 -6.74
CA PRO A 118 1.68 11.30 -7.16
C PRO A 118 2.20 10.11 -7.96
N GLU A 119 2.75 10.34 -9.15
CA GLU A 119 3.32 9.30 -10.01
C GLU A 119 4.85 9.18 -9.82
N PRO A 120 5.43 7.97 -9.95
CA PRO A 120 4.77 6.68 -10.14
C PRO A 120 4.03 6.19 -8.88
N PHE A 121 2.96 5.43 -9.08
CA PHE A 121 2.11 4.93 -8.00
C PHE A 121 1.80 3.44 -8.13
N TYR A 122 1.21 2.85 -7.13
CA TYR A 122 0.78 1.46 -7.12
C TYR A 122 -0.28 1.20 -8.20
N ALA A 123 0.05 0.38 -9.20
CA ALA A 123 -0.75 0.18 -10.42
C ALA A 123 -2.22 -0.22 -10.16
N ASN A 124 -2.51 -0.91 -9.05
CA ASN A 124 -3.88 -1.31 -8.74
C ASN A 124 -4.80 -0.13 -8.37
N TYR A 125 -4.26 1.05 -8.05
CA TYR A 125 -5.11 2.24 -7.87
C TYR A 125 -5.93 2.53 -9.12
N ASN A 126 -5.37 2.30 -10.32
CA ASN A 126 -6.11 2.39 -11.58
C ASN A 126 -7.36 1.51 -11.58
N THR A 127 -7.22 0.24 -11.15
CA THR A 127 -8.34 -0.71 -11.15
C THR A 127 -9.46 -0.26 -10.21
N PHE A 128 -9.12 0.11 -8.96
CA PHE A 128 -10.11 0.55 -7.97
C PHE A 128 -10.83 1.83 -8.42
N THR A 129 -10.08 2.80 -8.95
CA THR A 129 -10.62 4.06 -9.46
C THR A 129 -11.53 3.84 -10.67
N PHE A 130 -11.10 3.05 -11.67
CA PHE A 130 -11.89 2.78 -12.85
C PHE A 130 -13.18 1.99 -12.56
N MET A 131 -13.12 1.04 -11.63
CA MET A 131 -14.31 0.28 -11.22
C MET A 131 -15.35 1.18 -10.55
N SER A 132 -14.91 2.20 -9.82
CA SER A 132 -15.79 3.22 -9.23
C SER A 132 -16.29 4.27 -10.24
N GLY A 133 -15.72 4.31 -11.45
CA GLY A 133 -16.09 5.27 -12.49
C GLY A 133 -15.17 6.50 -12.55
N GLY A 134 -14.31 6.67 -11.58
CA GLY A 134 -13.36 7.77 -11.51
C GLY A 134 -12.20 7.67 -12.51
N VAL A 135 -11.35 8.68 -12.50
CA VAL A 135 -10.15 8.79 -13.33
C VAL A 135 -8.98 9.19 -12.42
N ILE A 136 -7.81 8.56 -12.59
CA ILE A 136 -6.59 9.06 -11.96
C ILE A 136 -6.07 10.25 -12.75
N HIS A 137 -5.82 11.35 -12.03
CA HIS A 137 -5.09 12.50 -12.53
C HIS A 137 -3.73 12.53 -11.81
N PRO A 138 -2.61 12.26 -12.51
CA PRO A 138 -1.33 12.13 -11.86
C PRO A 138 -0.78 13.50 -11.43
N ILE A 139 -0.17 13.57 -10.23
CA ILE A 139 0.71 14.66 -9.84
C ILE A 139 2.12 14.29 -10.33
N PRO A 140 2.72 15.07 -11.24
CA PRO A 140 4.02 14.74 -11.81
C PRO A 140 5.13 14.82 -10.76
N THR A 141 6.03 13.84 -10.76
CA THR A 141 7.22 13.81 -9.91
C THR A 141 8.47 13.53 -10.73
N SER A 142 9.64 13.60 -10.09
CA SER A 142 10.92 13.34 -10.75
C SER A 142 11.84 12.53 -9.85
N ALA A 143 12.58 11.60 -10.45
CA ALA A 143 13.68 10.90 -9.78
C ALA A 143 14.80 11.86 -9.34
N ASP A 144 14.97 12.98 -10.03
CA ASP A 144 16.03 13.95 -9.75
C ASP A 144 15.86 14.64 -8.38
N ASN A 145 14.61 14.71 -7.87
CA ASN A 145 14.32 15.27 -6.54
C ASN A 145 13.82 14.20 -5.55
N GLY A 146 14.03 12.91 -5.82
CA GLY A 146 13.59 11.82 -4.98
C GLY A 146 12.07 11.60 -4.98
N TYR A 147 11.39 11.97 -6.06
CA TYR A 147 9.93 11.86 -6.24
C TYR A 147 9.12 12.73 -5.25
N ARG A 148 9.73 13.80 -4.69
CA ARG A 148 9.02 14.71 -3.79
C ARG A 148 8.02 15.56 -4.57
N PHE A 149 6.79 15.64 -4.05
CA PHE A 149 5.65 16.29 -4.70
C PHE A 149 4.90 17.27 -3.80
N ALA A 150 5.25 17.35 -2.52
CA ALA A 150 4.56 18.18 -1.55
C ALA A 150 4.92 19.68 -1.72
N ASP A 151 4.75 20.18 -2.93
CA ASP A 151 4.77 21.59 -3.28
C ASP A 151 3.35 22.07 -3.52
N ARG A 152 2.92 23.09 -2.75
CA ARG A 152 1.55 23.63 -2.81
C ARG A 152 1.15 24.02 -4.23
N LYS A 153 2.01 24.75 -4.94
CA LYS A 153 1.69 25.23 -6.30
C LYS A 153 1.57 24.10 -7.29
N LEU A 154 2.43 23.08 -7.14
CA LEU A 154 2.36 21.89 -7.96
C LEU A 154 1.03 21.18 -7.76
N ILE A 155 0.63 20.91 -6.51
CA ILE A 155 -0.62 20.20 -6.19
C ILE A 155 -1.82 21.00 -6.66
N GLU A 156 -1.89 22.30 -6.32
CA GLU A 156 -3.00 23.19 -6.70
C GLU A 156 -3.16 23.32 -8.22
N SER A 157 -2.05 23.26 -8.98
CA SER A 157 -2.10 23.31 -10.45
C SER A 157 -2.78 22.09 -11.07
N GLN A 158 -2.93 20.99 -10.35
CA GLN A 158 -3.62 19.77 -10.78
C GLN A 158 -5.08 19.73 -10.34
N ILE A 159 -5.49 20.58 -9.40
CA ILE A 159 -6.86 20.59 -8.87
C ILE A 159 -7.81 21.29 -9.87
N ASN A 160 -8.96 20.68 -10.09
CA ASN A 160 -10.05 21.23 -10.87
C ASN A 160 -11.42 20.85 -10.27
N GLU A 161 -12.51 21.25 -10.89
CA GLU A 161 -13.89 21.02 -10.42
C GLU A 161 -14.29 19.53 -10.28
N ARG A 162 -13.59 18.62 -10.95
CA ARG A 162 -13.82 17.18 -10.87
C ARG A 162 -12.97 16.50 -9.78
N THR A 163 -11.98 17.18 -9.24
CA THR A 163 -11.11 16.63 -8.19
C THR A 163 -11.92 16.38 -6.92
N ARG A 164 -11.86 15.13 -6.40
CA ARG A 164 -12.56 14.74 -5.16
C ARG A 164 -11.61 14.37 -4.03
N ALA A 165 -10.44 13.84 -4.38
CA ALA A 165 -9.50 13.39 -3.37
C ALA A 165 -8.06 13.48 -3.86
N ILE A 166 -7.14 13.53 -2.88
CA ILE A 166 -5.72 13.25 -3.08
C ILE A 166 -5.43 11.91 -2.41
N LEU A 167 -4.83 10.96 -3.14
CA LEU A 167 -4.35 9.70 -2.57
C LEU A 167 -2.84 9.75 -2.43
N VAL A 168 -2.37 9.47 -1.23
CA VAL A 168 -0.94 9.47 -0.88
C VAL A 168 -0.58 8.13 -0.27
N THR A 169 0.47 7.48 -0.79
CA THR A 169 1.08 6.31 -0.15
C THR A 169 2.28 6.76 0.66
N ASN A 170 2.26 6.53 1.96
CA ASN A 170 3.35 6.93 2.84
C ASN A 170 3.67 5.86 3.90
N PRO A 171 4.85 5.24 3.87
CA PRO A 171 5.93 5.30 2.86
C PRO A 171 5.51 4.88 1.45
N GLY A 172 6.13 5.49 0.43
CA GLY A 172 5.73 5.40 -0.96
C GLY A 172 5.97 4.03 -1.63
N ASN A 173 4.97 3.57 -2.38
CA ASN A 173 5.08 2.47 -3.32
C ASN A 173 4.79 3.02 -4.73
N PRO A 174 5.76 3.00 -5.68
CA PRO A 174 7.03 2.26 -5.65
C PRO A 174 8.28 3.10 -5.32
N THR A 175 8.16 4.36 -4.89
CA THR A 175 9.27 5.31 -4.81
C THR A 175 10.16 5.15 -3.56
N GLY A 176 9.60 4.57 -2.48
CA GLY A 176 10.27 4.50 -1.18
C GLY A 176 10.37 5.85 -0.45
N LEU A 177 9.72 6.89 -0.96
CA LEU A 177 9.65 8.21 -0.33
C LEU A 177 8.94 8.12 1.02
N VAL A 178 9.49 8.79 2.04
CA VAL A 178 8.81 9.08 3.31
C VAL A 178 8.59 10.59 3.39
N LEU A 179 7.34 10.99 3.62
CA LEU A 179 6.98 12.39 3.77
C LEU A 179 7.43 12.92 5.13
N THR A 180 8.02 14.09 5.15
CA THR A 180 8.28 14.84 6.38
C THR A 180 6.97 15.41 6.96
N HIS A 181 6.99 15.79 8.24
CA HIS A 181 5.83 16.46 8.86
C HIS A 181 5.44 17.76 8.14
N GLU A 182 6.44 18.51 7.64
CA GLU A 182 6.21 19.73 6.86
C GLU A 182 5.51 19.43 5.53
N GLU A 183 5.95 18.40 4.82
CA GLU A 183 5.33 17.95 3.58
C GLU A 183 3.90 17.45 3.79
N MET A 184 3.69 16.68 4.87
CA MET A 184 2.35 16.25 5.25
C MET A 184 1.45 17.45 5.56
N ARG A 185 1.97 18.49 6.22
CA ARG A 185 1.22 19.72 6.52
C ARG A 185 0.83 20.48 5.24
N VAL A 186 1.74 20.59 4.26
CA VAL A 186 1.42 21.21 2.97
C VAL A 186 0.24 20.50 2.28
N ILE A 187 0.26 19.16 2.24
CA ILE A 187 -0.82 18.37 1.64
C ILE A 187 -2.13 18.59 2.41
N ALA A 188 -2.07 18.56 3.74
CA ALA A 188 -3.22 18.73 4.61
C ALA A 188 -3.87 20.12 4.46
N ASP A 189 -3.07 21.18 4.32
CA ASP A 189 -3.57 22.53 4.09
C ASP A 189 -4.29 22.65 2.74
N VAL A 190 -3.73 22.07 1.66
CA VAL A 190 -4.38 22.04 0.35
C VAL A 190 -5.70 21.28 0.41
N VAL A 191 -5.71 20.10 1.02
CA VAL A 191 -6.92 19.28 1.18
C VAL A 191 -8.03 20.04 1.88
N LYS A 192 -7.69 20.73 2.97
CA LYS A 192 -8.62 21.53 3.76
C LYS A 192 -9.19 22.73 2.99
N GLU A 193 -8.32 23.45 2.29
CA GLU A 193 -8.72 24.67 1.57
C GLU A 193 -9.58 24.36 0.33
N HIS A 194 -9.35 23.21 -0.30
CA HIS A 194 -10.11 22.78 -1.48
C HIS A 194 -11.26 21.81 -1.16
N ASP A 195 -11.52 21.55 0.13
CA ASP A 195 -12.57 20.65 0.62
C ASP A 195 -12.51 19.25 -0.05
N LEU A 196 -11.31 18.67 -0.12
CA LEU A 196 -11.04 17.36 -0.70
C LEU A 196 -10.96 16.27 0.36
N PHE A 197 -11.16 15.01 -0.02
CA PHE A 197 -10.75 13.87 0.79
C PHE A 197 -9.23 13.65 0.66
N LEU A 198 -8.62 13.22 1.76
CA LEU A 198 -7.24 12.73 1.78
C LEU A 198 -7.25 11.22 2.07
N VAL A 199 -6.97 10.42 1.04
CA VAL A 199 -6.81 8.97 1.19
C VAL A 199 -5.34 8.68 1.48
N ALA A 200 -5.03 8.30 2.72
CA ALA A 200 -3.67 8.00 3.17
C ALA A 200 -3.46 6.48 3.23
N ASP A 201 -2.76 5.93 2.25
CA ASP A 201 -2.34 4.52 2.26
C ASP A 201 -1.05 4.39 3.10
N GLU A 202 -1.21 3.94 4.35
CA GLU A 202 -0.13 3.86 5.34
C GLU A 202 0.31 2.41 5.64
N VAL A 203 0.06 1.48 4.73
CA VAL A 203 0.34 0.05 4.94
C VAL A 203 1.82 -0.27 5.15
N TYR A 204 2.74 0.62 4.73
CA TYR A 204 4.19 0.46 4.89
C TYR A 204 4.76 1.18 6.11
N ARG A 205 3.93 1.71 7.00
CA ARG A 205 4.31 2.52 8.17
C ARG A 205 5.49 1.97 8.99
N GLU A 206 5.61 0.65 9.14
CA GLU A 206 6.68 0.02 9.93
C GLU A 206 8.03 -0.10 9.18
N PHE A 207 8.04 0.23 7.89
CA PHE A 207 9.23 0.17 7.05
C PHE A 207 9.79 1.58 6.83
N ILE A 208 10.42 2.14 7.86
CA ILE A 208 11.09 3.44 7.83
C ILE A 208 12.51 3.21 8.30
N TYR A 209 13.47 3.69 7.52
CA TYR A 209 14.88 3.37 7.72
C TYR A 209 15.64 4.41 8.53
N ASP A 210 15.04 5.58 8.74
CA ASP A 210 15.56 6.61 9.61
C ASP A 210 15.07 6.47 11.05
N ASP A 211 15.76 7.13 11.99
CA ASP A 211 15.43 7.03 13.41
C ASP A 211 14.21 7.90 13.82
N GLU A 212 13.77 8.81 12.95
CA GLU A 212 12.59 9.63 13.21
C GLU A 212 11.30 8.87 12.86
N PRO A 213 10.32 8.84 13.78
CA PRO A 213 9.05 8.18 13.51
C PRO A 213 8.27 8.94 12.45
N MET A 214 7.67 8.21 11.51
CA MET A 214 6.71 8.76 10.57
C MET A 214 5.46 9.26 11.29
N GLY A 215 5.01 10.48 10.98
CA GLY A 215 3.68 10.95 11.36
C GLY A 215 2.56 10.14 10.70
N THR A 216 1.33 10.35 11.13
CA THR A 216 0.13 9.88 10.46
C THR A 216 -0.78 11.05 10.15
N PHE A 217 -1.41 11.05 8.98
CA PHE A 217 -2.44 12.08 8.72
C PHE A 217 -3.60 11.99 9.72
N CYS A 218 -3.79 10.83 10.34
CA CYS A 218 -4.82 10.63 11.37
C CYS A 218 -4.59 11.44 12.66
N GLU A 219 -3.36 11.94 12.93
CA GLU A 219 -3.08 12.80 14.10
C GLU A 219 -3.50 14.26 13.91
N MET A 220 -3.75 14.68 12.67
CA MET A 220 -4.06 16.07 12.34
C MET A 220 -5.53 16.40 12.64
N GLU A 221 -5.78 16.99 13.81
CA GLU A 221 -7.14 17.27 14.29
C GLU A 221 -7.92 18.25 13.41
N ASP A 222 -7.24 19.19 12.79
CA ASP A 222 -7.86 20.27 12.00
C ASP A 222 -8.33 19.83 10.60
N ILE A 223 -7.98 18.60 10.19
CA ILE A 223 -8.43 17.98 8.93
C ILE A 223 -9.05 16.59 9.15
N LYS A 224 -9.39 16.23 10.38
CA LYS A 224 -9.86 14.89 10.75
C LYS A 224 -11.04 14.37 9.92
N ASP A 225 -11.91 15.30 9.47
CA ASP A 225 -13.09 14.98 8.68
C ASP A 225 -12.76 14.78 7.18
N HIS A 226 -11.55 15.13 6.76
CA HIS A 226 -11.06 14.91 5.39
C HIS A 226 -10.25 13.62 5.25
N VAL A 227 -9.68 13.10 6.36
CA VAL A 227 -8.71 12.00 6.34
C VAL A 227 -9.38 10.64 6.36
N ILE A 228 -8.95 9.78 5.43
CA ILE A 228 -9.31 8.37 5.37
C ILE A 228 -8.00 7.57 5.26
N VAL A 229 -7.64 6.82 6.31
CA VAL A 229 -6.43 6.00 6.32
C VAL A 229 -6.76 4.59 5.89
N VAL A 230 -5.94 4.04 5.00
CA VAL A 230 -5.90 2.62 4.65
C VAL A 230 -4.76 1.97 5.43
N ASP A 231 -5.09 0.96 6.20
CA ASP A 231 -4.11 0.17 6.95
C ASP A 231 -4.29 -1.33 6.70
N SER A 232 -3.24 -2.13 6.93
CA SER A 232 -3.29 -3.57 6.72
C SER A 232 -2.21 -4.31 7.50
N ILE A 233 -2.55 -5.50 7.98
CA ILE A 233 -1.59 -6.43 8.57
C ILE A 233 -0.65 -7.06 7.52
N SER A 234 -0.99 -6.96 6.24
CA SER A 234 -0.28 -7.62 5.13
C SER A 234 1.22 -7.32 5.13
N LYS A 235 1.59 -6.05 5.30
CA LYS A 235 2.99 -5.63 5.29
C LYS A 235 3.56 -5.60 6.71
N ARG A 236 2.84 -4.99 7.64
CA ARG A 236 3.24 -4.83 9.05
C ARG A 236 3.68 -6.13 9.71
N PHE A 237 2.97 -7.23 9.46
CA PHE A 237 3.20 -8.52 10.10
C PHE A 237 3.55 -9.64 9.12
N SER A 238 3.93 -9.32 7.88
CA SER A 238 4.19 -10.33 6.84
C SER A 238 3.01 -11.33 6.69
N ALA A 239 1.79 -10.84 6.81
CA ALA A 239 0.56 -11.65 6.84
C ALA A 239 -0.33 -11.36 5.61
N CYS A 240 0.28 -11.28 4.42
CA CYS A 240 -0.44 -10.94 3.18
C CYS A 240 -1.59 -11.89 2.86
N GLY A 241 -1.43 -13.18 3.18
CA GLY A 241 -2.41 -14.23 2.93
C GLY A 241 -3.62 -14.20 3.86
N ALA A 242 -3.53 -13.56 5.04
CA ALA A 242 -4.64 -13.45 5.99
C ALA A 242 -5.77 -12.52 5.50
N ARG A 243 -5.48 -11.63 4.55
CA ARG A 243 -6.47 -10.70 3.96
C ARG A 243 -7.22 -9.87 5.00
N ILE A 244 -6.52 -9.23 5.92
CA ILE A 244 -7.11 -8.31 6.91
C ILE A 244 -6.47 -6.93 6.79
N GLY A 245 -7.33 -5.92 6.75
CA GLY A 245 -6.99 -4.51 6.74
C GLY A 245 -8.08 -3.68 7.41
N SER A 246 -7.93 -2.37 7.34
CA SER A 246 -8.89 -1.42 7.92
C SER A 246 -9.02 -0.16 7.08
N ILE A 247 -10.23 0.38 7.08
CA ILE A 247 -10.52 1.79 6.83
C ILE A 247 -10.56 2.48 8.19
N ILE A 248 -9.86 3.61 8.32
CA ILE A 248 -9.83 4.40 9.54
C ILE A 248 -10.15 5.85 9.19
N SER A 249 -11.22 6.39 9.76
CA SER A 249 -11.59 7.79 9.56
C SER A 249 -12.44 8.31 10.72
N ARG A 250 -12.27 9.57 11.06
CA ARG A 250 -13.12 10.26 12.03
C ARG A 250 -14.29 11.01 11.38
N ASN A 251 -14.38 10.97 10.04
CA ASN A 251 -15.52 11.47 9.27
C ASN A 251 -16.72 10.52 9.44
N ARG A 252 -17.69 10.91 10.25
CA ARG A 252 -18.87 10.09 10.57
C ARG A 252 -19.78 9.83 9.39
N GLU A 253 -19.90 10.78 8.48
CA GLU A 253 -20.71 10.64 7.27
C GLU A 253 -20.08 9.60 6.34
N PHE A 254 -18.79 9.75 6.05
CA PHE A 254 -18.04 8.77 5.26
C PHE A 254 -18.12 7.35 5.86
N MET A 255 -17.92 7.22 7.19
CA MET A 255 -17.96 5.90 7.85
C MET A 255 -19.36 5.26 7.78
N ALA A 256 -20.42 6.06 7.82
CA ALA A 256 -21.78 5.57 7.63
C ALA A 256 -22.02 5.06 6.21
N GLU A 257 -21.49 5.74 5.19
CA GLU A 257 -21.58 5.31 3.80
C GLU A 257 -20.74 4.03 3.54
N ALA A 258 -19.50 4.00 4.02
CA ALA A 258 -18.63 2.82 3.92
C ALA A 258 -19.22 1.58 4.64
N MET A 259 -19.95 1.78 5.75
CA MET A 259 -20.63 0.71 6.44
C MET A 259 -21.66 -0.02 5.56
N LYS A 260 -22.32 0.66 4.61
CA LYS A 260 -23.26 0.02 3.69
C LYS A 260 -22.57 -1.04 2.83
N LEU A 261 -21.33 -0.77 2.39
CA LEU A 261 -20.52 -1.73 1.64
C LEU A 261 -20.06 -2.88 2.53
N CYS A 262 -19.64 -2.59 3.76
CA CYS A 262 -19.34 -3.64 4.75
C CYS A 262 -20.54 -4.56 5.01
N GLN A 263 -21.74 -4.02 5.14
CA GLN A 263 -22.97 -4.80 5.31
C GLN A 263 -23.33 -5.59 4.05
N GLY A 264 -23.12 -5.03 2.87
CA GLY A 264 -23.32 -5.74 1.59
C GLY A 264 -22.39 -6.93 1.42
N ARG A 265 -21.11 -6.80 1.83
CA ARG A 265 -20.12 -7.86 1.85
C ARG A 265 -20.35 -8.89 2.98
N LEU A 266 -21.05 -8.55 4.06
CA LEU A 266 -21.30 -9.23 5.34
C LEU A 266 -20.15 -9.00 6.34
N CYS A 267 -19.06 -9.76 6.28
CA CYS A 267 -17.91 -9.60 7.19
C CYS A 267 -16.60 -10.02 6.53
N THR A 268 -15.47 -9.65 7.11
CA THR A 268 -14.17 -10.27 6.81
C THR A 268 -14.03 -11.60 7.56
N ALA A 269 -13.07 -12.42 7.17
CA ALA A 269 -12.87 -13.76 7.74
C ALA A 269 -12.64 -13.70 9.27
N THR A 270 -13.52 -14.36 10.04
CA THR A 270 -13.53 -14.31 11.51
C THR A 270 -12.22 -14.81 12.12
N LEU A 271 -11.69 -15.95 11.62
CA LEU A 271 -10.45 -16.54 12.14
C LEU A 271 -9.25 -15.63 11.90
N ASP A 272 -9.18 -15.02 10.71
CA ASP A 272 -8.07 -14.14 10.36
C ASP A 272 -8.10 -12.82 11.16
N GLN A 273 -9.30 -12.33 11.50
CA GLN A 273 -9.44 -11.19 12.42
C GLN A 273 -8.98 -11.54 13.83
N ALA A 274 -9.28 -12.73 14.34
CA ALA A 274 -8.79 -13.19 15.65
C ALA A 274 -7.26 -13.30 15.66
N GLY A 275 -6.69 -13.88 14.60
CA GLY A 275 -5.23 -13.92 14.42
C GLY A 275 -4.59 -12.53 14.33
N ALA A 276 -5.22 -11.61 13.61
CA ALA A 276 -4.76 -10.23 13.49
C ALA A 276 -4.79 -9.50 14.84
N ALA A 277 -5.86 -9.63 15.62
CA ALA A 277 -5.95 -9.06 16.96
C ALA A 277 -4.79 -9.53 17.84
N ALA A 278 -4.52 -10.83 17.86
CA ALA A 278 -3.42 -11.40 18.65
C ALA A 278 -2.04 -10.87 18.23
N MET A 279 -1.81 -10.57 16.95
CA MET A 279 -0.56 -9.95 16.52
C MET A 279 -0.42 -8.54 17.07
N TYR A 280 -1.44 -7.70 16.97
CA TYR A 280 -1.39 -6.33 17.52
C TYR A 280 -1.16 -6.31 19.03
N GLU A 281 -1.73 -7.29 19.77
CA GLU A 281 -1.64 -7.38 21.22
C GLU A 281 -0.29 -7.92 21.71
N HIS A 282 0.26 -8.94 21.05
CA HIS A 282 1.38 -9.73 21.58
C HIS A 282 2.72 -9.49 20.90
N VAL A 283 2.73 -8.91 19.70
CA VAL A 283 4.00 -8.62 19.00
C VAL A 283 4.75 -7.51 19.72
N GLN A 284 6.01 -7.81 20.06
CA GLN A 284 6.88 -6.87 20.77
C GLN A 284 7.49 -5.85 19.78
N PRO A 285 7.85 -4.65 20.25
CA PRO A 285 8.52 -3.64 19.43
C PRO A 285 9.81 -4.13 18.75
N SER A 286 10.51 -5.11 19.37
CA SER A 286 11.71 -5.72 18.79
C SER A 286 11.46 -6.38 17.43
N TYR A 287 10.27 -6.96 17.20
CA TYR A 287 9.90 -7.53 15.90
C TYR A 287 9.97 -6.49 14.78
N PHE A 288 9.37 -5.33 14.99
CA PHE A 288 9.39 -4.27 13.98
C PHE A 288 10.81 -3.75 13.74
N LYS A 289 11.61 -3.65 14.80
CA LYS A 289 13.02 -3.27 14.68
C LYS A 289 13.80 -4.30 13.87
N GLU A 290 13.65 -5.59 14.16
CA GLU A 290 14.33 -6.67 13.44
C GLU A 290 13.94 -6.70 11.95
N VAL A 291 12.65 -6.54 11.65
CA VAL A 291 12.13 -6.47 10.27
C VAL A 291 12.72 -5.27 9.53
N ARG A 292 12.70 -4.09 10.15
CA ARG A 292 13.25 -2.86 9.58
C ARG A 292 14.75 -2.97 9.34
N ASP A 293 15.52 -3.49 10.32
CA ASP A 293 16.96 -3.65 10.20
C ASP A 293 17.33 -4.62 9.05
N GLU A 294 16.57 -5.71 8.87
CA GLU A 294 16.76 -6.65 7.77
C GLU A 294 16.48 -5.99 6.41
N TYR A 295 15.38 -5.27 6.26
CA TYR A 295 15.06 -4.60 5.01
C TYR A 295 15.99 -3.41 4.70
N LYS A 296 16.45 -2.69 5.72
CA LYS A 296 17.52 -1.68 5.59
C LYS A 296 18.79 -2.31 5.04
N LYS A 297 19.22 -3.44 5.59
CA LYS A 297 20.39 -4.18 5.10
C LYS A 297 20.24 -4.60 3.64
N ARG A 298 19.05 -5.10 3.25
CA ARG A 298 18.78 -5.48 1.86
C ARG A 298 18.82 -4.27 0.93
N ARG A 299 18.19 -3.16 1.32
CA ARG A 299 18.25 -1.88 0.60
C ARG A 299 19.70 -1.45 0.38
N ASP A 300 20.49 -1.42 1.44
CA ASP A 300 21.87 -0.93 1.39
C ASP A 300 22.73 -1.82 0.47
N ALA A 301 22.52 -3.14 0.48
CA ALA A 301 23.19 -4.06 -0.44
C ALA A 301 22.82 -3.80 -1.91
N VAL A 302 21.53 -3.56 -2.20
CA VAL A 302 21.08 -3.23 -3.56
C VAL A 302 21.67 -1.88 -4.00
N VAL A 303 21.68 -0.88 -3.14
CA VAL A 303 22.28 0.44 -3.41
C VAL A 303 23.78 0.32 -3.71
N GLU A 304 24.50 -0.49 -2.93
CA GLU A 304 25.94 -0.74 -3.15
C GLU A 304 26.19 -1.33 -4.55
N GLU A 305 25.42 -2.35 -4.96
CA GLU A 305 25.59 -3.00 -6.25
C GLU A 305 25.17 -2.10 -7.43
N LEU A 306 24.05 -1.39 -7.29
CA LEU A 306 23.60 -0.48 -8.34
C LEU A 306 24.58 0.69 -8.60
N ASN A 307 25.29 1.17 -7.58
CA ASN A 307 26.34 2.18 -7.72
C ASN A 307 27.54 1.71 -8.54
N LYS A 308 27.71 0.39 -8.72
CA LYS A 308 28.78 -0.18 -9.57
C LYS A 308 28.41 -0.22 -11.05
N ILE A 309 27.13 0.02 -11.40
CA ILE A 309 26.64 0.01 -12.79
C ILE A 309 26.68 1.43 -13.36
N PRO A 310 27.58 1.74 -14.31
CA PRO A 310 27.70 3.08 -14.88
C PRO A 310 26.42 3.52 -15.58
N GLY A 311 25.97 4.75 -15.33
CA GLY A 311 24.76 5.31 -15.95
C GLY A 311 23.45 4.98 -15.27
N THR A 312 23.44 4.15 -14.23
CA THR A 312 22.28 3.92 -13.39
C THR A 312 21.95 5.14 -12.55
N LYS A 313 20.64 5.46 -12.44
CA LYS A 313 20.14 6.55 -11.58
C LYS A 313 19.04 6.02 -10.68
N PHE A 314 19.09 6.40 -9.42
CA PHE A 314 18.06 6.08 -8.42
C PHE A 314 18.15 7.03 -7.24
N HIS A 315 17.07 7.14 -6.49
CA HIS A 315 17.06 7.71 -5.15
C HIS A 315 17.08 6.57 -4.12
N THR A 316 17.90 6.69 -3.08
CA THR A 316 17.93 5.71 -1.99
C THR A 316 16.61 5.80 -1.21
N PRO A 317 15.81 4.72 -1.11
CA PRO A 317 14.55 4.77 -0.41
C PRO A 317 14.70 5.09 1.08
N ASP A 318 13.85 5.99 1.59
CA ASP A 318 13.76 6.32 3.00
C ASP A 318 12.88 5.30 3.76
N GLY A 319 11.96 4.65 3.03
CA GLY A 319 11.04 3.65 3.59
C GLY A 319 10.48 2.67 2.56
N ALA A 320 9.47 1.90 2.98
CA ALA A 320 8.91 0.76 2.25
C ALA A 320 10.00 -0.27 1.87
N PHE A 321 9.78 -1.10 0.87
CA PHE A 321 10.78 -2.05 0.34
C PHE A 321 10.77 -2.06 -1.19
N TYR A 322 10.61 -0.87 -1.76
CA TYR A 322 10.64 -0.62 -3.21
C TYR A 322 11.70 0.41 -3.53
N MET A 323 12.20 0.34 -4.74
CA MET A 323 13.13 1.30 -5.31
C MET A 323 12.83 1.48 -6.79
N MET A 324 12.73 2.72 -7.23
CA MET A 324 12.71 3.06 -8.65
C MET A 324 14.14 3.25 -9.15
N VAL A 325 14.47 2.54 -10.23
CA VAL A 325 15.81 2.55 -10.80
C VAL A 325 15.74 2.83 -12.30
N THR A 326 16.46 3.84 -12.77
CA THR A 326 16.69 4.05 -14.20
C THR A 326 17.98 3.31 -14.59
N LEU A 327 17.84 2.28 -15.39
CA LEU A 327 18.95 1.52 -15.95
C LEU A 327 19.44 2.15 -17.29
N PRO A 328 20.71 2.00 -17.64
CA PRO A 328 21.28 2.55 -18.88
C PRO A 328 20.91 1.68 -20.10
N VAL A 329 19.62 1.45 -20.32
CA VAL A 329 19.09 0.67 -21.43
C VAL A 329 17.90 1.42 -22.07
N ASP A 330 17.68 1.19 -23.35
CA ASP A 330 16.60 1.85 -24.10
C ASP A 330 15.21 1.30 -23.74
N ASP A 331 15.13 0.03 -23.33
CA ASP A 331 13.86 -0.67 -23.07
C ASP A 331 14.04 -1.69 -21.93
N VAL A 332 13.49 -1.35 -20.76
CA VAL A 332 13.59 -2.20 -19.58
C VAL A 332 12.75 -3.49 -19.70
N GLU A 333 11.71 -3.52 -20.53
CA GLU A 333 10.95 -4.74 -20.76
C GLU A 333 11.73 -5.72 -21.61
N LYS A 334 12.40 -5.26 -22.67
CA LYS A 334 13.30 -6.11 -23.47
C LYS A 334 14.44 -6.65 -22.63
N LEU A 335 15.00 -5.82 -21.73
CA LEU A 335 16.01 -6.32 -20.79
C LEU A 335 15.42 -7.43 -19.90
N GLN A 336 14.19 -7.28 -19.39
CA GLN A 336 13.56 -8.30 -18.55
C GLN A 336 13.33 -9.62 -19.32
N TYR A 337 12.89 -9.56 -20.59
CA TYR A 337 12.78 -10.76 -21.43
C TYR A 337 14.16 -11.41 -21.65
N PHE A 338 15.20 -10.62 -22.01
CA PHE A 338 16.55 -11.11 -22.18
C PHE A 338 17.07 -11.83 -20.91
N LEU A 339 16.85 -11.24 -19.72
CA LEU A 339 17.26 -11.84 -18.46
C LEU A 339 16.58 -13.18 -18.19
N LEU A 340 15.31 -13.33 -18.56
CA LEU A 340 14.54 -14.55 -18.30
C LEU A 340 14.73 -15.62 -19.39
N GLU A 341 14.97 -15.24 -20.64
CA GLU A 341 14.99 -16.16 -21.77
C GLU A 341 16.41 -16.58 -22.18
N GLU A 342 17.36 -15.64 -22.14
CA GLU A 342 18.67 -15.82 -22.74
C GLU A 342 19.83 -15.77 -21.74
N PHE A 343 19.74 -14.87 -20.74
CA PHE A 343 20.84 -14.63 -19.79
C PHE A 343 20.84 -15.65 -18.65
N GLU A 344 22.04 -16.08 -18.29
CA GLU A 344 22.31 -16.77 -17.02
C GLU A 344 23.75 -16.49 -16.55
N ASP A 345 23.94 -16.44 -15.24
CA ASP A 345 25.25 -16.45 -14.61
C ASP A 345 25.32 -17.63 -13.64
N ASN A 346 26.07 -18.68 -14.01
CA ASN A 346 26.16 -19.92 -13.24
C ASN A 346 24.81 -20.60 -12.95
N GLY A 347 23.84 -20.48 -13.85
CA GLY A 347 22.49 -21.00 -13.69
C GLY A 347 21.53 -20.04 -12.98
N ASP A 348 21.96 -18.85 -12.63
CA ASP A 348 21.15 -17.85 -11.95
C ASP A 348 20.71 -16.71 -12.88
N THR A 349 19.54 -16.16 -12.65
CA THR A 349 19.04 -14.95 -13.31
C THR A 349 18.19 -14.10 -12.36
N VAL A 350 17.72 -12.94 -12.80
CA VAL A 350 16.96 -12.00 -11.98
C VAL A 350 15.66 -11.58 -12.68
N MET A 351 14.61 -11.37 -11.88
CA MET A 351 13.35 -10.82 -12.33
C MET A 351 13.00 -9.57 -11.53
N TYR A 352 12.75 -8.45 -12.21
CA TYR A 352 12.29 -7.21 -11.62
C TYR A 352 10.95 -6.76 -12.22
N ALA A 353 10.34 -5.71 -11.66
CA ALA A 353 9.13 -5.10 -12.20
C ALA A 353 9.51 -3.91 -13.08
N PRO A 354 9.29 -3.94 -14.41
CA PRO A 354 9.50 -2.77 -15.26
C PRO A 354 8.62 -1.60 -14.85
N GLY A 355 9.20 -0.38 -14.87
CA GLY A 355 8.47 0.84 -14.52
C GLY A 355 7.57 1.39 -15.63
N SER A 356 7.34 0.64 -16.69
CA SER A 356 6.46 0.97 -17.81
C SER A 356 5.00 0.54 -17.59
N GLY A 357 4.66 -0.01 -16.43
CA GLY A 357 3.37 -0.60 -16.12
C GLY A 357 2.44 0.24 -15.25
#